data_aeddedf731c0078a2556d8fde9c58af0
#
_entry.id   aeddedf731c0078a2556d8fde9c58af0
#
_cell.length_a   1.000
_cell.length_b   1.000
_cell.length_c   1.000
_cell.angle_alpha   90.00
_cell.angle_beta   90.00
_cell.angle_gamma   90.00
#
_symmetry.space_group_name_H-M   'P 1'
#
loop_
_entity.id
_entity.type
_entity.pdbx_description
1 polymer ?
#
loop_
_entity_poly.entity_id
_entity_poly.type
_entity_poly.pdbx_seq_one_letter_code
_entity_poly.pdbx_strand_id
1 'polypeptide(L)'
;MFEGIVRLTGKTGYIVRGDSLLVIYFLSDHEIVMIDSGEFEDPEMIAYFDAQNIRIAAVINTHIHVDHVANSRRFIEHWGTEIYASERDLKTMRSPELIPIERGYYSPKYIQAVLRETDYEITPIPQGTTYLDIQNVRFHIVELPGHTYGHLGIITPDGVCCLGDALLSKQMVEYSRMPYFANLELTFDSMKKIKTLDYPYFALAHCEIVTKDVVDSLVDLNLCHAFEILDSVYAAIDKSEHIDIVGRKLMDTMRFHRVLQSPYAEAFEYTVKERIRYLEKLNRIKIKQNIVIKTKEQDKE
;
A
#
# COMPACT_ATOMS: atom_id res chain seq x y z
N MET A 1 23.02 4.81 9.69
CA MET A 1 23.64 6.06 9.18
C MET A 1 22.77 6.57 8.06
N PHE A 2 22.41 7.84 8.03
CA PHE A 2 21.60 8.42 6.97
C PHE A 2 22.41 8.50 5.66
N GLU A 3 22.03 7.75 4.64
CA GLU A 3 22.73 7.69 3.34
C GLU A 3 22.22 8.79 2.41
N GLY A 4 21.94 9.94 2.79
CA GLY A 4 21.62 11.06 1.93
C GLY A 4 20.79 10.78 0.67
N ILE A 5 20.65 11.80 -0.18
CA ILE A 5 19.92 11.68 -1.44
C ILE A 5 20.76 10.93 -2.49
N VAL A 6 20.18 9.89 -3.08
CA VAL A 6 20.71 9.20 -4.26
C VAL A 6 20.01 9.75 -5.51
N ARG A 7 20.75 10.27 -6.46
CA ARG A 7 20.21 10.71 -7.75
C ARG A 7 19.93 9.49 -8.64
N LEU A 8 18.74 9.45 -9.24
CA LEU A 8 18.33 8.35 -10.10
C LEU A 8 18.34 8.77 -11.58
N THR A 9 17.53 9.75 -11.95
CA THR A 9 17.43 10.25 -13.33
C THR A 9 16.90 11.68 -13.31
N GLY A 10 17.42 12.55 -14.19
CA GLY A 10 17.00 13.93 -14.32
C GLY A 10 16.99 14.67 -12.98
N LYS A 11 15.81 15.15 -12.58
CA LYS A 11 15.54 15.79 -11.28
C LYS A 11 15.00 14.83 -10.23
N THR A 12 14.84 13.55 -10.56
CA THR A 12 14.34 12.54 -9.65
C THR A 12 15.49 11.85 -8.91
N GLY A 13 15.34 11.69 -7.61
CA GLY A 13 16.21 10.92 -6.74
C GLY A 13 15.39 10.19 -5.69
N TYR A 14 16.03 9.61 -4.71
CA TYR A 14 15.38 8.94 -3.59
C TYR A 14 16.25 8.97 -2.33
N ILE A 15 15.63 8.69 -1.22
CA ILE A 15 16.27 8.39 0.05
C ILE A 15 15.72 7.07 0.59
N VAL A 16 16.52 6.37 1.39
CA VAL A 16 16.09 5.16 2.10
C VAL A 16 16.12 5.42 3.60
N ARG A 17 15.02 5.15 4.27
CA ARG A 17 14.87 5.31 5.73
C ARG A 17 14.12 4.12 6.33
N GLY A 18 14.83 3.32 7.15
CA GLY A 18 14.30 2.05 7.59
C GLY A 18 14.04 1.13 6.39
N ASP A 19 12.84 0.59 6.31
CA ASP A 19 12.40 -0.21 5.16
C ASP A 19 11.69 0.62 4.07
N SER A 20 11.61 1.97 4.23
CA SER A 20 10.94 2.86 3.28
C SER A 20 11.90 3.43 2.25
N LEU A 21 11.50 3.38 0.98
CA LEU A 21 12.11 4.09 -0.14
C LEU A 21 11.23 5.28 -0.51
N LEU A 22 11.74 6.49 -0.27
CA LEU A 22 11.02 7.74 -0.52
C LEU A 22 11.58 8.41 -1.76
N VAL A 23 10.77 8.48 -2.81
CA VAL A 23 11.16 9.16 -4.05
C VAL A 23 11.01 10.66 -3.87
N ILE A 24 11.97 11.41 -4.38
CA ILE A 24 11.98 12.87 -4.37
C ILE A 24 12.14 13.40 -5.79
N TYR A 25 11.50 14.53 -6.05
CA TYR A 25 11.67 15.28 -7.29
C TYR A 25 12.08 16.72 -6.98
N PHE A 26 13.16 17.20 -7.58
CA PHE A 26 13.66 18.55 -7.38
C PHE A 26 12.88 19.56 -8.22
N LEU A 27 12.11 20.41 -7.56
CA LEU A 27 11.50 21.59 -8.20
C LEU A 27 12.61 22.62 -8.55
N SER A 28 13.51 22.85 -7.59
CA SER A 28 14.69 23.71 -7.69
C SER A 28 15.86 23.10 -6.90
N ASP A 29 16.98 23.81 -6.80
CA ASP A 29 18.13 23.38 -5.96
C ASP A 29 17.78 23.36 -4.46
N HIS A 30 16.70 24.04 -4.05
CA HIS A 30 16.32 24.24 -2.66
C HIS A 30 14.92 23.73 -2.33
N GLU A 31 14.20 23.15 -3.28
CA GLU A 31 12.83 22.68 -3.06
C GLU A 31 12.58 21.34 -3.73
N ILE A 32 11.92 20.46 -3.00
CA ILE A 32 11.55 19.12 -3.49
C ILE A 32 10.06 18.84 -3.29
N VAL A 33 9.53 17.94 -4.13
CA VAL A 33 8.33 17.15 -3.86
C VAL A 33 8.78 15.77 -3.42
N MET A 34 8.17 15.25 -2.38
CA MET A 34 8.43 13.89 -1.88
C MET A 34 7.21 13.01 -2.14
N ILE A 35 7.42 11.75 -2.47
CA ILE A 35 6.38 10.74 -2.59
C ILE A 35 6.41 9.90 -1.32
N ASP A 36 5.31 9.95 -0.54
CA ASP A 36 5.19 9.46 0.82
C ASP A 36 6.14 10.16 1.81
N SER A 37 5.98 9.94 3.10
CA SER A 37 6.80 10.60 4.14
C SER A 37 7.49 9.64 5.12
N GLY A 38 7.40 8.32 4.87
CA GLY A 38 8.09 7.28 5.64
C GLY A 38 7.31 6.69 6.80
N GLU A 39 7.89 5.66 7.42
CA GLU A 39 7.23 4.73 8.35
C GLU A 39 7.26 5.14 9.82
N PHE A 40 8.15 6.06 10.19
CA PHE A 40 8.31 6.54 11.57
C PHE A 40 8.75 7.99 11.60
N GLU A 41 8.51 8.65 12.72
CA GLU A 41 8.99 10.02 12.93
C GLU A 41 10.52 10.09 12.87
N ASP A 42 11.05 10.85 11.92
CA ASP A 42 12.46 10.90 11.61
C ASP A 42 13.03 12.33 11.70
N PRO A 43 13.50 12.77 12.88
CA PRO A 43 14.12 14.07 13.03
C PRO A 43 15.46 14.20 12.29
N GLU A 44 16.15 13.08 11.99
CA GLU A 44 17.41 13.12 11.24
C GLU A 44 17.16 13.51 9.78
N MET A 45 16.00 13.12 9.23
CA MET A 45 15.61 13.49 7.87
C MET A 45 15.42 15.01 7.76
N ILE A 46 14.74 15.64 8.71
CA ILE A 46 14.58 17.10 8.77
C ILE A 46 15.95 17.78 8.89
N ALA A 47 16.78 17.34 9.83
CA ALA A 47 18.11 17.91 10.02
C ALA A 47 19.00 17.78 8.77
N TYR A 48 18.87 16.66 8.05
CA TYR A 48 19.60 16.44 6.79
C TYR A 48 19.17 17.45 5.72
N PHE A 49 17.87 17.62 5.47
CA PHE A 49 17.37 18.54 4.46
C PHE A 49 17.70 20.00 4.80
N ASP A 50 17.61 20.39 6.07
CA ASP A 50 18.04 21.72 6.53
C ASP A 50 19.53 21.96 6.27
N ALA A 51 20.39 20.98 6.57
CA ALA A 51 21.83 21.08 6.31
C ALA A 51 22.17 21.20 4.83
N GLN A 52 21.33 20.66 3.93
CA GLN A 52 21.45 20.81 2.49
C GLN A 52 20.77 22.10 1.97
N ASN A 53 20.16 22.90 2.83
CA ASN A 53 19.33 24.05 2.46
C ASN A 53 18.20 23.66 1.48
N ILE A 54 17.56 22.53 1.74
CA ILE A 54 16.44 21.98 0.96
C ILE A 54 15.19 21.96 1.84
N ARG A 55 14.06 22.45 1.32
CA ARG A 55 12.75 22.30 1.96
C ARG A 55 11.85 21.34 1.17
N ILE A 56 10.99 20.64 1.88
CA ILE A 56 9.95 19.81 1.26
C ILE A 56 8.74 20.72 1.01
N ALA A 57 8.54 21.10 -0.26
CA ALA A 57 7.43 21.97 -0.66
C ALA A 57 6.10 21.22 -0.62
N ALA A 58 6.09 19.95 -1.05
CA ALA A 58 4.89 19.12 -1.03
C ALA A 58 5.23 17.63 -0.81
N VAL A 59 4.25 16.90 -0.26
CA VAL A 59 4.21 15.44 -0.22
C VAL A 59 2.99 14.96 -0.99
N ILE A 60 3.17 13.99 -1.89
CA ILE A 60 2.09 13.27 -2.55
C ILE A 60 2.06 11.86 -1.99
N ASN A 61 1.03 11.52 -1.22
CA ASN A 61 0.91 10.19 -0.65
C ASN A 61 0.33 9.20 -1.66
N THR A 62 0.99 8.05 -1.80
CA THR A 62 0.45 6.91 -2.57
C THR A 62 -0.81 6.37 -1.92
N HIS A 63 -0.83 6.32 -0.60
CA HIS A 63 -1.98 5.99 0.24
C HIS A 63 -1.73 6.48 1.68
N ILE A 64 -2.68 6.28 2.59
CA ILE A 64 -2.64 6.90 3.93
C ILE A 64 -2.39 5.90 5.06
N HIS A 65 -1.65 4.82 4.83
CA HIS A 65 -1.14 4.01 5.93
C HIS A 65 -0.08 4.76 6.74
N VAL A 66 0.04 4.43 8.03
CA VAL A 66 0.92 5.16 8.97
C VAL A 66 2.37 5.17 8.50
N ASP A 67 2.82 4.07 7.93
CA ASP A 67 4.17 3.91 7.39
C ASP A 67 4.46 4.71 6.11
N HIS A 68 3.45 5.41 5.57
CA HIS A 68 3.59 6.32 4.43
C HIS A 68 3.39 7.79 4.81
N VAL A 69 2.80 8.09 5.97
CA VAL A 69 2.41 9.46 6.35
C VAL A 69 3.07 9.96 7.65
N ALA A 70 3.96 9.17 8.25
CA ALA A 70 4.44 9.42 9.62
C ALA A 70 5.15 10.76 9.84
N ASN A 71 5.79 11.34 8.82
CA ASN A 71 6.47 12.63 8.95
C ASN A 71 5.68 13.82 8.39
N SER A 72 4.52 13.60 7.78
CA SER A 72 3.75 14.66 7.11
C SER A 72 3.46 15.84 8.04
N ARG A 73 2.98 15.58 9.27
CA ARG A 73 2.74 16.63 10.28
C ARG A 73 3.99 17.46 10.57
N ARG A 74 5.13 16.81 10.77
CA ARG A 74 6.40 17.47 11.08
C ARG A 74 6.87 18.35 9.91
N PHE A 75 6.67 17.89 8.68
CA PHE A 75 7.02 18.67 7.49
C PHE A 75 6.14 19.91 7.36
N ILE A 76 4.84 19.80 7.68
CA ILE A 76 3.93 20.96 7.73
C ILE A 76 4.42 21.97 8.79
N GLU A 77 4.68 21.50 10.00
CA GLU A 77 5.09 22.36 11.12
C GLU A 77 6.44 23.03 10.85
N HIS A 78 7.35 22.35 10.15
CA HIS A 78 8.71 22.85 9.93
C HIS A 78 8.84 23.74 8.66
N TRP A 79 8.25 23.32 7.55
CA TRP A 79 8.42 24.02 6.26
C TRP A 79 7.13 24.56 5.66
N GLY A 80 5.97 24.30 6.27
CA GLY A 80 4.68 24.62 5.65
C GLY A 80 4.36 23.72 4.45
N THR A 81 4.81 22.47 4.47
CA THR A 81 4.66 21.50 3.39
C THR A 81 3.20 21.24 3.04
N GLU A 82 2.84 21.27 1.76
CA GLU A 82 1.51 20.88 1.29
C GLU A 82 1.41 19.36 1.21
N ILE A 83 0.31 18.80 1.71
CA ILE A 83 0.08 17.34 1.69
C ILE A 83 -1.07 17.02 0.76
N TYR A 84 -0.85 16.05 -0.14
CA TYR A 84 -1.82 15.56 -1.10
C TYR A 84 -2.08 14.07 -0.87
N ALA A 85 -3.34 13.64 -0.92
CA ALA A 85 -3.71 12.23 -0.83
C ALA A 85 -5.03 11.96 -1.57
N SER A 86 -5.29 10.70 -1.90
CA SER A 86 -6.53 10.28 -2.55
C SER A 86 -7.76 10.71 -1.74
N GLU A 87 -8.72 11.38 -2.41
CA GLU A 87 -10.02 11.71 -1.82
C GLU A 87 -10.74 10.47 -1.27
N ARG A 88 -10.58 9.33 -1.92
CA ARG A 88 -11.23 8.07 -1.53
C ARG A 88 -10.66 7.54 -0.23
N ASP A 89 -9.35 7.50 -0.07
CA ASP A 89 -8.72 7.08 1.18
C ASP A 89 -9.07 8.05 2.31
N LEU A 90 -9.03 9.36 2.05
CA LEU A 90 -9.42 10.37 3.04
C LEU A 90 -10.87 10.23 3.48
N LYS A 91 -11.80 9.94 2.57
CA LYS A 91 -13.21 9.68 2.91
C LYS A 91 -13.34 8.45 3.79
N THR A 92 -12.69 7.36 3.42
CA THR A 92 -12.71 6.12 4.19
C THR A 92 -12.18 6.35 5.61
N MET A 93 -11.06 7.03 5.75
CA MET A 93 -10.43 7.28 7.05
C MET A 93 -11.24 8.23 7.95
N ARG A 94 -11.92 9.21 7.36
CA ARG A 94 -12.68 10.23 8.08
C ARG A 94 -14.15 9.84 8.32
N SER A 95 -14.61 8.76 7.74
CA SER A 95 -16.00 8.29 7.82
C SER A 95 -16.10 7.04 8.67
N PRO A 96 -16.47 7.17 9.97
CA PRO A 96 -16.58 6.02 10.89
C PRO A 96 -17.49 4.91 10.38
N GLU A 97 -18.50 5.25 9.57
CA GLU A 97 -19.44 4.32 8.94
C GLU A 97 -18.81 3.48 7.83
N LEU A 98 -17.76 3.98 7.16
CA LEU A 98 -17.01 3.26 6.13
C LEU A 98 -15.90 2.37 6.72
N ILE A 99 -15.45 2.71 7.92
CA ILE A 99 -14.44 1.95 8.66
C ILE A 99 -14.82 0.46 8.85
N PRO A 100 -16.09 0.04 9.02
CA PRO A 100 -16.44 -1.39 9.11
C PRO A 100 -16.04 -2.22 7.90
N ILE A 101 -15.94 -1.62 6.71
CA ILE A 101 -15.48 -2.29 5.49
C ILE A 101 -13.99 -2.61 5.59
N GLU A 102 -13.23 -1.76 6.30
CA GLU A 102 -11.80 -1.86 6.56
C GLU A 102 -11.47 -2.24 8.02
N ARG A 103 -12.48 -2.26 8.92
CA ARG A 103 -12.32 -2.52 10.36
C ARG A 103 -11.70 -3.87 10.71
N GLY A 104 -11.68 -4.81 9.79
CA GLY A 104 -10.95 -6.05 10.00
C GLY A 104 -9.45 -5.87 10.03
N TYR A 105 -8.96 -4.73 9.57
CA TYR A 105 -7.52 -4.46 9.45
C TYR A 105 -6.97 -3.64 10.60
N TYR A 106 -7.75 -2.65 11.07
CA TYR A 106 -7.22 -1.69 12.04
C TYR A 106 -7.82 -1.91 13.41
N SER A 107 -6.97 -2.15 14.40
CA SER A 107 -7.39 -2.02 15.79
C SER A 107 -7.92 -0.60 16.05
N PRO A 108 -8.82 -0.39 17.01
CA PRO A 108 -9.25 0.94 17.41
C PRO A 108 -8.07 1.88 17.75
N LYS A 109 -6.98 1.33 18.29
CA LYS A 109 -5.74 2.07 18.57
C LYS A 109 -5.03 2.53 17.31
N TYR A 110 -4.96 1.67 16.28
CA TYR A 110 -4.35 2.01 15.00
C TYR A 110 -5.16 3.10 14.28
N ILE A 111 -6.49 2.95 14.21
CA ILE A 111 -7.37 3.96 13.63
C ILE A 111 -7.19 5.31 14.34
N GLN A 112 -7.16 5.32 15.68
CA GLN A 112 -6.90 6.55 16.43
C GLN A 112 -5.51 7.13 16.16
N ALA A 113 -4.49 6.29 15.98
CA ALA A 113 -3.16 6.74 15.62
C ALA A 113 -3.16 7.40 14.22
N VAL A 114 -3.73 6.73 13.22
CA VAL A 114 -3.83 7.29 11.86
C VAL A 114 -4.63 8.59 11.86
N LEU A 115 -5.81 8.64 12.50
CA LEU A 115 -6.62 9.86 12.58
C LEU A 115 -5.84 11.00 13.25
N ARG A 116 -5.07 10.73 14.30
CA ARG A 116 -4.23 11.73 14.95
C ARG A 116 -3.09 12.18 14.04
N GLU A 117 -2.43 11.25 13.34
CA GLU A 117 -1.33 11.55 12.41
C GLU A 117 -1.82 12.26 11.15
N THR A 118 -3.09 12.13 10.79
CA THR A 118 -3.74 12.81 9.64
C THR A 118 -4.67 13.95 10.05
N ASP A 119 -4.66 14.38 11.33
CA ASP A 119 -5.41 15.54 11.82
C ASP A 119 -4.68 16.87 11.46
N TYR A 120 -4.50 17.09 10.17
CA TYR A 120 -3.97 18.27 9.55
C TYR A 120 -4.63 18.47 8.18
N GLU A 121 -4.38 19.59 7.55
CA GLU A 121 -4.94 19.89 6.22
C GLU A 121 -4.27 18.99 5.16
N ILE A 122 -5.09 18.22 4.46
CA ILE A 122 -4.67 17.39 3.33
C ILE A 122 -5.52 17.79 2.13
N THR A 123 -4.86 18.18 1.05
CA THR A 123 -5.52 18.48 -0.22
C THR A 123 -5.94 17.18 -0.90
N PRO A 124 -7.25 16.97 -1.12
CA PRO A 124 -7.73 15.74 -1.73
C PRO A 124 -7.39 15.70 -3.22
N ILE A 125 -6.90 14.56 -3.70
CA ILE A 125 -6.79 14.23 -5.12
C ILE A 125 -8.10 13.54 -5.51
N PRO A 126 -8.96 14.18 -6.33
CA PRO A 126 -10.24 13.62 -6.72
C PRO A 126 -10.09 12.32 -7.51
N GLN A 127 -11.08 11.42 -7.39
CA GLN A 127 -11.12 10.19 -8.19
C GLN A 127 -11.16 10.54 -9.69
N GLY A 128 -10.42 9.78 -10.49
CA GLY A 128 -10.29 10.01 -11.95
C GLY A 128 -9.25 11.07 -12.32
N THR A 129 -8.57 11.67 -11.34
CA THR A 129 -7.46 12.58 -11.61
C THR A 129 -6.31 11.83 -12.28
N THR A 130 -5.83 12.36 -13.42
CA THR A 130 -4.71 11.75 -14.18
C THR A 130 -3.40 12.51 -14.03
N TYR A 131 -3.43 13.70 -13.46
CA TYR A 131 -2.23 14.50 -13.17
C TYR A 131 -2.47 15.47 -12.02
N LEU A 132 -1.41 15.85 -11.34
CA LEU A 132 -1.35 16.87 -10.30
C LEU A 132 -0.23 17.84 -10.64
N ASP A 133 -0.55 19.13 -10.71
CA ASP A 133 0.43 20.19 -10.94
C ASP A 133 0.85 20.80 -9.59
N ILE A 134 2.15 20.79 -9.28
CA ILE A 134 2.76 21.44 -8.12
C ILE A 134 3.80 22.43 -8.62
N GLN A 135 3.61 23.72 -8.34
CA GLN A 135 4.50 24.80 -8.81
C GLN A 135 4.84 24.71 -10.31
N ASN A 136 3.85 24.47 -11.18
CA ASN A 136 3.99 24.28 -12.63
C ASN A 136 4.76 23.00 -13.05
N VAL A 137 5.00 22.09 -12.16
CA VAL A 137 5.56 20.77 -12.45
C VAL A 137 4.46 19.72 -12.40
N ARG A 138 4.32 18.95 -13.46
CA ARG A 138 3.26 17.96 -13.62
C ARG A 138 3.70 16.56 -13.19
N PHE A 139 2.99 15.99 -12.21
CA PHE A 139 3.08 14.59 -11.82
C PHE A 139 1.89 13.85 -12.43
N HIS A 140 2.12 12.69 -13.04
CA HIS A 140 1.01 11.88 -13.51
C HIS A 140 0.51 10.98 -12.39
N ILE A 141 -0.81 10.75 -12.38
CA ILE A 141 -1.50 9.94 -11.37
C ILE A 141 -2.12 8.73 -12.05
N VAL A 142 -1.93 7.56 -11.45
CA VAL A 142 -2.55 6.30 -11.86
C VAL A 142 -3.27 5.69 -10.68
N GLU A 143 -4.58 5.48 -10.78
CA GLU A 143 -5.30 4.75 -9.74
C GLU A 143 -4.89 3.27 -9.76
N LEU A 144 -4.45 2.76 -8.60
CA LEU A 144 -4.03 1.39 -8.35
C LEU A 144 -4.73 0.83 -7.09
N PRO A 145 -6.08 0.83 -7.07
CA PRO A 145 -6.82 0.38 -5.89
C PRO A 145 -6.60 -1.10 -5.62
N GLY A 146 -6.71 -1.48 -4.34
CA GLY A 146 -6.60 -2.88 -3.90
C GLY A 146 -5.90 -3.02 -2.56
N HIS A 147 -4.70 -2.48 -2.41
CA HIS A 147 -4.03 -2.37 -1.11
C HIS A 147 -4.82 -1.43 -0.19
N THR A 148 -5.12 -0.22 -0.64
CA THR A 148 -6.25 0.58 -0.15
C THR A 148 -7.22 0.84 -1.30
N TYR A 149 -8.44 1.30 -1.00
CA TYR A 149 -9.42 1.61 -2.05
C TYR A 149 -9.04 2.85 -2.87
N GLY A 150 -8.26 3.75 -2.30
CA GLY A 150 -7.81 4.99 -2.93
C GLY A 150 -6.34 5.00 -3.32
N HIS A 151 -5.66 3.85 -3.32
CA HIS A 151 -4.25 3.77 -3.63
C HIS A 151 -3.90 4.34 -4.99
N LEU A 152 -2.83 5.15 -5.05
CA LEU A 152 -2.35 5.85 -6.24
C LEU A 152 -0.93 5.42 -6.60
N GLY A 153 -0.66 5.26 -7.88
CA GLY A 153 0.68 5.32 -8.44
C GLY A 153 1.01 6.75 -8.83
N ILE A 154 2.20 7.23 -8.50
CA ILE A 154 2.65 8.60 -8.77
C ILE A 154 3.83 8.55 -9.73
N ILE A 155 3.74 9.23 -10.86
CA ILE A 155 4.81 9.24 -11.86
C ILE A 155 5.46 10.62 -11.88
N THR A 156 6.76 10.66 -11.65
CA THR A 156 7.54 11.89 -11.73
C THR A 156 7.69 12.37 -13.18
N PRO A 157 7.97 13.66 -13.44
CA PRO A 157 8.21 14.15 -14.80
C PRO A 157 9.33 13.43 -15.55
N ASP A 158 10.28 12.83 -14.83
CA ASP A 158 11.40 12.07 -15.42
C ASP A 158 11.05 10.58 -15.69
N GLY A 159 9.78 10.18 -15.47
CA GLY A 159 9.31 8.85 -15.79
C GLY A 159 9.60 7.80 -14.71
N VAL A 160 9.80 8.19 -13.45
CA VAL A 160 9.87 7.24 -12.33
C VAL A 160 8.46 7.01 -11.81
N CYS A 161 7.97 5.77 -11.89
CA CYS A 161 6.65 5.36 -11.45
C CYS A 161 6.73 4.80 -10.01
N CYS A 162 6.22 5.57 -9.04
CA CYS A 162 6.15 5.16 -7.63
C CYS A 162 4.88 4.34 -7.44
N LEU A 163 5.02 3.05 -7.14
CA LEU A 163 3.91 2.11 -7.04
C LEU A 163 3.35 1.98 -5.61
N GLY A 164 4.01 2.56 -4.60
CA GLY A 164 3.63 2.33 -3.20
C GLY A 164 3.54 0.84 -2.91
N ASP A 165 2.45 0.44 -2.24
CA ASP A 165 2.16 -0.96 -1.87
C ASP A 165 1.24 -1.70 -2.85
N ALA A 166 1.02 -1.13 -4.05
CA ALA A 166 0.27 -1.82 -5.09
C ALA A 166 1.02 -3.03 -5.66
N LEU A 167 2.34 -3.10 -5.46
CA LEU A 167 3.19 -4.22 -5.86
C LEU A 167 4.28 -4.46 -4.81
N LEU A 168 4.42 -5.70 -4.36
CA LEU A 168 5.43 -6.09 -3.40
C LEU A 168 6.73 -6.48 -4.10
N SER A 169 7.87 -6.11 -3.52
CA SER A 169 9.18 -6.61 -3.93
C SER A 169 9.30 -8.12 -3.73
N LYS A 170 10.26 -8.75 -4.39
CA LYS A 170 10.52 -10.18 -4.19
C LYS A 170 10.75 -10.52 -2.73
N GLN A 171 11.55 -9.72 -2.02
CA GLN A 171 11.83 -9.91 -0.60
C GLN A 171 10.54 -9.83 0.23
N MET A 172 9.66 -8.85 -0.06
CA MET A 172 8.39 -8.71 0.64
C MET A 172 7.43 -9.86 0.37
N VAL A 173 7.38 -10.38 -0.85
CA VAL A 173 6.60 -11.58 -1.20
C VAL A 173 7.09 -12.80 -0.42
N GLU A 174 8.42 -13.00 -0.34
CA GLU A 174 9.01 -14.12 0.41
C GLU A 174 8.80 -14.00 1.93
N TYR A 175 8.82 -12.77 2.45
CA TYR A 175 8.62 -12.49 3.87
C TYR A 175 7.15 -12.53 4.27
N SER A 176 6.26 -11.95 3.46
CA SER A 176 4.85 -11.79 3.78
C SER A 176 4.05 -13.04 3.40
N ARG A 177 3.75 -13.89 4.39
CA ARG A 177 2.95 -15.10 4.19
C ARG A 177 1.48 -14.84 3.88
N MET A 178 0.99 -13.66 4.22
CA MET A 178 -0.40 -13.25 4.02
C MET A 178 -0.45 -11.72 3.82
N PRO A 179 -0.01 -11.22 2.65
CA PRO A 179 0.01 -9.78 2.40
C PRO A 179 -1.40 -9.20 2.50
N TYR A 180 -1.48 -8.00 3.05
CA TYR A 180 -2.73 -7.27 3.17
C TYR A 180 -3.19 -6.70 1.83
N PHE A 181 -4.47 -6.89 1.55
CA PHE A 181 -5.18 -6.18 0.49
C PHE A 181 -6.60 -5.88 0.97
N ALA A 182 -7.03 -4.63 0.87
CA ALA A 182 -8.39 -4.23 1.19
C ALA A 182 -9.41 -4.86 0.24
N ASN A 183 -9.00 -5.10 -1.01
CA ASN A 183 -9.81 -5.79 -2.00
C ASN A 183 -8.93 -6.56 -3.00
N LEU A 184 -9.03 -7.86 -2.99
CA LEU A 184 -8.15 -8.74 -3.78
C LEU A 184 -8.40 -8.64 -5.29
N GLU A 185 -9.66 -8.44 -5.70
CA GLU A 185 -10.00 -8.28 -7.12
C GLU A 185 -9.39 -6.99 -7.68
N LEU A 186 -9.60 -5.87 -6.98
CA LEU A 186 -9.02 -4.60 -7.37
C LEU A 186 -7.49 -4.67 -7.39
N THR A 187 -6.88 -5.41 -6.45
CA THR A 187 -5.44 -5.65 -6.44
C THR A 187 -4.98 -6.36 -7.73
N PHE A 188 -5.67 -7.42 -8.13
CA PHE A 188 -5.32 -8.12 -9.36
C PHE A 188 -5.49 -7.26 -10.61
N ASP A 189 -6.52 -6.43 -10.66
CA ASP A 189 -6.73 -5.51 -11.77
C ASP A 189 -5.66 -4.40 -11.79
N SER A 190 -5.25 -3.90 -10.63
CA SER A 190 -4.13 -2.96 -10.49
C SER A 190 -2.80 -3.58 -10.91
N MET A 191 -2.52 -4.82 -10.54
CA MET A 191 -1.33 -5.57 -10.98
C MET A 191 -1.30 -5.75 -12.50
N LYS A 192 -2.43 -6.09 -13.13
CA LYS A 192 -2.54 -6.15 -14.59
C LYS A 192 -2.31 -4.78 -15.23
N LYS A 193 -2.85 -3.72 -14.62
CA LYS A 193 -2.65 -2.35 -15.08
C LYS A 193 -1.18 -1.94 -15.00
N ILE A 194 -0.46 -2.30 -13.93
CA ILE A 194 0.98 -2.05 -13.78
C ILE A 194 1.76 -2.63 -14.96
N LYS A 195 1.43 -3.82 -15.45
CA LYS A 195 2.06 -4.41 -16.64
C LYS A 195 1.89 -3.57 -17.91
N THR A 196 0.86 -2.73 -17.99
CA THR A 196 0.64 -1.85 -19.16
C THR A 196 1.36 -0.52 -19.07
N LEU A 197 1.93 -0.18 -17.90
CA LEU A 197 2.69 1.04 -17.71
C LEU A 197 4.07 0.89 -18.35
N ASP A 198 4.45 1.85 -19.18
CA ASP A 198 5.73 1.86 -19.91
C ASP A 198 6.60 3.02 -19.40
N TYR A 199 7.29 2.77 -18.30
CA TYR A 199 8.24 3.71 -17.68
C TYR A 199 9.58 3.03 -17.45
N PRO A 200 10.72 3.78 -17.51
CA PRO A 200 12.04 3.20 -17.35
C PRO A 200 12.31 2.67 -15.94
N TYR A 201 11.72 3.31 -14.91
CA TYR A 201 11.94 2.97 -13.51
C TYR A 201 10.63 2.87 -12.75
N PHE A 202 10.59 1.89 -11.87
CA PHE A 202 9.49 1.68 -10.93
C PHE A 202 10.05 1.65 -9.50
N ALA A 203 9.53 2.50 -8.64
CA ALA A 203 9.89 2.55 -7.22
C ALA A 203 8.82 1.82 -6.39
N LEU A 204 9.26 0.80 -5.66
CA LEU A 204 8.45 0.06 -4.68
C LEU A 204 8.69 0.69 -3.31
N ALA A 205 7.65 0.86 -2.50
CA ALA A 205 7.77 1.57 -1.22
C ALA A 205 8.78 0.93 -0.25
N HIS A 206 8.95 -0.39 -0.32
CA HIS A 206 9.86 -1.13 0.54
C HIS A 206 11.18 -1.44 -0.16
N CYS A 207 12.03 -0.39 -0.25
CA CYS A 207 13.47 -0.40 -0.54
C CYS A 207 13.91 -0.94 -1.91
N GLU A 208 13.10 -0.85 -2.97
CA GLU A 208 13.53 -1.33 -4.28
C GLU A 208 13.14 -0.38 -5.43
N ILE A 209 14.12 -0.12 -6.32
CA ILE A 209 13.87 0.50 -7.64
C ILE A 209 14.20 -0.52 -8.71
N VAL A 210 13.26 -0.76 -9.58
CA VAL A 210 13.37 -1.78 -10.64
C VAL A 210 13.08 -1.20 -12.02
N THR A 211 13.50 -1.92 -13.05
CA THR A 211 13.21 -1.61 -14.47
C THR A 211 11.92 -2.31 -14.92
N LYS A 212 11.44 -1.96 -16.11
CA LYS A 212 10.19 -2.47 -16.67
C LYS A 212 10.13 -4.00 -16.77
N ASP A 213 11.20 -4.63 -17.24
CA ASP A 213 11.31 -6.08 -17.35
C ASP A 213 11.24 -6.79 -15.98
N VAL A 214 11.81 -6.19 -14.94
CA VAL A 214 11.76 -6.71 -13.58
C VAL A 214 10.35 -6.54 -13.00
N VAL A 215 9.71 -5.38 -13.20
CA VAL A 215 8.35 -5.14 -12.69
C VAL A 215 7.35 -6.15 -13.27
N ASP A 216 7.45 -6.49 -14.54
CA ASP A 216 6.56 -7.45 -15.15
C ASP A 216 6.70 -8.86 -14.51
N SER A 217 7.94 -9.26 -14.24
CA SER A 217 8.24 -10.50 -13.51
C SER A 217 7.74 -10.47 -12.07
N LEU A 218 7.87 -9.31 -11.39
CA LEU A 218 7.34 -9.13 -10.03
C LEU A 218 5.83 -9.21 -9.98
N VAL A 219 5.12 -8.66 -10.98
CA VAL A 219 3.66 -8.80 -11.06
C VAL A 219 3.27 -10.27 -11.16
N ASP A 220 3.94 -11.05 -12.00
CA ASP A 220 3.67 -12.49 -12.11
C ASP A 220 3.96 -13.23 -10.80
N LEU A 221 5.03 -12.87 -10.10
CA LEU A 221 5.37 -13.42 -8.79
C LEU A 221 4.29 -13.09 -7.75
N ASN A 222 3.85 -11.83 -7.67
CA ASN A 222 2.80 -11.40 -6.74
C ASN A 222 1.47 -12.10 -7.01
N LEU A 223 1.07 -12.24 -8.29
CA LEU A 223 -0.13 -12.96 -8.67
C LEU A 223 -0.03 -14.45 -8.30
N CYS A 224 1.10 -15.10 -8.61
CA CYS A 224 1.33 -16.50 -8.25
C CYS A 224 1.21 -16.71 -6.74
N HIS A 225 1.90 -15.91 -5.95
CA HIS A 225 1.86 -15.97 -4.49
C HIS A 225 0.44 -15.75 -3.94
N ALA A 226 -0.31 -14.77 -4.49
CA ALA A 226 -1.69 -14.52 -4.07
C ALA A 226 -2.61 -15.73 -4.34
N PHE A 227 -2.43 -16.43 -5.48
CA PHE A 227 -3.19 -17.64 -5.80
C PHE A 227 -2.77 -18.84 -4.92
N GLU A 228 -1.49 -19.00 -4.61
CA GLU A 228 -1.01 -20.03 -3.66
C GLU A 228 -1.63 -19.85 -2.27
N ILE A 229 -1.76 -18.58 -1.82
CA ILE A 229 -2.46 -18.26 -0.57
C ILE A 229 -3.95 -18.58 -0.68
N LEU A 230 -4.61 -18.26 -1.80
CA LEU A 230 -6.01 -18.62 -2.02
C LEU A 230 -6.23 -20.14 -1.95
N ASP A 231 -5.33 -20.92 -2.54
CA ASP A 231 -5.36 -22.37 -2.46
C ASP A 231 -5.14 -22.89 -1.04
N SER A 232 -4.24 -22.24 -0.28
CA SER A 232 -4.01 -22.56 1.13
C SER A 232 -5.26 -22.25 1.99
N VAL A 233 -5.93 -21.11 1.74
CA VAL A 233 -7.21 -20.77 2.39
C VAL A 233 -8.28 -21.79 2.04
N TYR A 234 -8.41 -22.15 0.76
CA TYR A 234 -9.36 -23.18 0.31
C TYR A 234 -9.07 -24.54 0.93
N ALA A 235 -7.82 -24.94 1.02
CA ALA A 235 -7.41 -26.20 1.66
C ALA A 235 -7.77 -26.25 3.15
N ALA A 236 -7.63 -25.14 3.86
CA ALA A 236 -7.96 -25.01 5.27
C ALA A 236 -9.48 -25.16 5.58
N ILE A 237 -10.34 -24.97 4.59
CA ILE A 237 -11.78 -25.15 4.73
C ILE A 237 -12.10 -26.65 4.66
N ASP A 238 -12.80 -27.19 5.68
CA ASP A 238 -13.42 -28.50 5.61
C ASP A 238 -14.68 -28.47 4.74
N LYS A 239 -15.53 -29.50 4.80
CA LYS A 239 -16.78 -29.54 4.02
C LYS A 239 -17.71 -28.35 4.30
N SER A 240 -17.82 -27.99 5.60
CA SER A 240 -18.62 -26.84 6.06
C SER A 240 -18.15 -26.42 7.45
N GLU A 241 -17.78 -25.16 7.64
CA GLU A 241 -17.35 -24.63 8.94
C GLU A 241 -17.48 -23.12 9.04
N HIS A 242 -17.43 -22.60 10.28
CA HIS A 242 -17.48 -21.17 10.52
C HIS A 242 -16.21 -20.46 10.03
N ILE A 243 -16.37 -19.27 9.45
CA ILE A 243 -15.27 -18.48 8.87
C ILE A 243 -14.10 -18.25 9.86
N ASP A 244 -14.39 -18.02 11.15
CA ASP A 244 -13.38 -17.80 12.17
C ASP A 244 -12.56 -19.06 12.49
N ILE A 245 -13.10 -20.26 12.22
CA ILE A 245 -12.37 -21.53 12.36
C ILE A 245 -11.33 -21.62 11.26
N VAL A 246 -11.68 -21.23 10.04
CA VAL A 246 -10.73 -21.19 8.91
C VAL A 246 -9.55 -20.26 9.25
N GLY A 247 -9.83 -19.08 9.77
CA GLY A 247 -8.79 -18.14 10.22
C GLY A 247 -7.83 -18.75 11.24
N ARG A 248 -8.36 -19.41 12.27
CA ARG A 248 -7.54 -20.09 13.29
C ARG A 248 -6.67 -21.20 12.72
N LYS A 249 -7.22 -22.07 11.87
CA LYS A 249 -6.46 -23.13 11.20
C LYS A 249 -5.31 -22.57 10.36
N LEU A 250 -5.54 -21.45 9.66
CA LEU A 250 -4.50 -20.80 8.88
C LEU A 250 -3.42 -20.18 9.76
N MET A 251 -3.78 -19.56 10.89
CA MET A 251 -2.79 -19.08 11.86
C MET A 251 -1.86 -20.19 12.34
N ASP A 252 -2.44 -21.36 12.67
CA ASP A 252 -1.68 -22.53 13.12
C ASP A 252 -0.76 -23.07 12.02
N THR A 253 -1.31 -23.26 10.81
CA THR A 253 -0.57 -23.80 9.66
C THR A 253 0.56 -22.88 9.21
N MET A 254 0.30 -21.58 9.18
CA MET A 254 1.27 -20.55 8.78
C MET A 254 2.20 -20.11 9.91
N ARG A 255 2.05 -20.69 11.12
CA ARG A 255 2.85 -20.35 12.32
C ARG A 255 2.78 -18.87 12.72
N PHE A 256 1.61 -18.28 12.59
CA PHE A 256 1.34 -16.88 12.98
C PHE A 256 1.03 -16.70 14.49
N HIS A 257 1.42 -17.65 15.37
CA HIS A 257 1.08 -17.59 16.80
C HIS A 257 1.48 -16.29 17.52
N ARG A 258 2.52 -15.59 17.04
CA ARG A 258 2.93 -14.29 17.59
C ARG A 258 1.99 -13.16 17.16
N VAL A 259 1.22 -13.33 16.10
CA VAL A 259 0.30 -12.32 15.55
C VAL A 259 -0.94 -12.18 16.42
N LEU A 260 -1.39 -13.26 17.10
CA LEU A 260 -2.57 -13.25 17.97
C LEU A 260 -2.51 -12.23 19.13
N GLN A 261 -1.32 -11.81 19.53
CA GLN A 261 -1.09 -10.83 20.60
C GLN A 261 -0.69 -9.44 20.07
N SER A 262 -0.71 -9.24 18.77
CA SER A 262 -0.26 -8.02 18.11
C SER A 262 -1.45 -7.25 17.51
N PRO A 263 -1.28 -5.94 17.24
CA PRO A 263 -2.28 -5.17 16.51
C PRO A 263 -2.59 -5.71 15.10
N TYR A 264 -1.77 -6.64 14.60
CA TYR A 264 -1.95 -7.27 13.28
C TYR A 264 -2.91 -8.47 13.27
N ALA A 265 -3.45 -8.89 14.41
CA ALA A 265 -4.41 -10.01 14.47
C ALA A 265 -5.69 -9.71 13.67
N GLU A 266 -6.22 -8.50 13.84
CA GLU A 266 -7.41 -8.04 13.12
C GLU A 266 -7.15 -7.92 11.61
N ALA A 267 -5.95 -7.47 11.23
CA ALA A 267 -5.48 -7.42 9.86
C ALA A 267 -5.48 -8.81 9.20
N PHE A 268 -4.96 -9.79 9.91
CA PHE A 268 -4.94 -11.17 9.45
C PHE A 268 -6.35 -11.72 9.24
N GLU A 269 -7.26 -11.51 10.21
CA GLU A 269 -8.66 -11.96 10.10
C GLU A 269 -9.35 -11.31 8.89
N TYR A 270 -9.18 -10.03 8.69
CA TYR A 270 -9.73 -9.33 7.51
C TYR A 270 -9.18 -9.93 6.23
N THR A 271 -7.87 -10.12 6.17
CA THR A 271 -7.17 -10.68 5.02
C THR A 271 -7.67 -12.07 4.66
N VAL A 272 -7.95 -12.93 5.66
CA VAL A 272 -8.57 -14.25 5.47
C VAL A 272 -10.00 -14.10 4.94
N LYS A 273 -10.82 -13.22 5.53
CA LYS A 273 -12.20 -12.98 5.12
C LYS A 273 -12.29 -12.48 3.68
N GLU A 274 -11.37 -11.61 3.26
CA GLU A 274 -11.32 -11.11 1.88
C GLU A 274 -11.01 -12.24 0.88
N ARG A 275 -10.09 -13.13 1.21
CA ARG A 275 -9.78 -14.30 0.38
C ARG A 275 -10.92 -15.30 0.31
N ILE A 276 -11.64 -15.51 1.40
CA ILE A 276 -12.86 -16.33 1.43
C ILE A 276 -13.94 -15.70 0.52
N ARG A 277 -14.16 -14.39 0.57
CA ARG A 277 -15.09 -13.69 -0.34
C ARG A 277 -14.67 -13.87 -1.80
N TYR A 278 -13.37 -13.78 -2.08
CA TYR A 278 -12.87 -13.98 -3.44
C TYR A 278 -13.06 -15.43 -3.91
N LEU A 279 -12.85 -16.44 -3.05
CA LEU A 279 -13.15 -17.84 -3.34
C LEU A 279 -14.65 -18.07 -3.63
N GLU A 280 -15.55 -17.37 -2.93
CA GLU A 280 -17.00 -17.41 -3.24
C GLU A 280 -17.28 -16.83 -4.62
N LYS A 281 -16.67 -15.70 -4.97
CA LYS A 281 -16.76 -15.11 -6.30
C LYS A 281 -16.28 -16.07 -7.41
N LEU A 282 -15.24 -16.84 -7.13
CA LEU A 282 -14.75 -17.89 -8.03
C LEU A 282 -15.66 -19.15 -8.06
N ASN A 283 -16.78 -19.15 -7.33
CA ASN A 283 -17.69 -20.30 -7.17
C ASN A 283 -17.03 -21.56 -6.56
N ARG A 284 -15.87 -21.41 -5.90
CA ARG A 284 -15.18 -22.53 -5.20
C ARG A 284 -15.85 -22.88 -3.87
N ILE A 285 -16.54 -21.91 -3.26
CA ILE A 285 -17.26 -22.04 -1.99
C ILE A 285 -18.58 -21.27 -2.05
N LYS A 286 -19.44 -21.47 -1.03
CA LYS A 286 -20.61 -20.63 -0.73
C LYS A 286 -20.56 -20.17 0.72
N ILE A 287 -20.98 -18.96 0.97
CA ILE A 287 -21.09 -18.40 2.33
C ILE A 287 -22.55 -18.29 2.72
N LYS A 288 -22.93 -18.86 3.88
CA LYS A 288 -24.26 -18.71 4.46
C LYS A 288 -24.12 -18.46 5.97
N GLN A 289 -24.56 -17.31 6.47
CA GLN A 289 -24.55 -16.96 7.90
C GLN A 289 -23.16 -17.21 8.56
N ASN A 290 -22.08 -16.76 7.91
CA ASN A 290 -20.68 -16.98 8.30
C ASN A 290 -20.22 -18.45 8.27
N ILE A 291 -21.01 -19.35 7.71
CA ILE A 291 -20.57 -20.71 7.40
C ILE A 291 -20.07 -20.77 5.95
N VAL A 292 -18.83 -21.20 5.82
CA VAL A 292 -18.19 -21.46 4.53
C VAL A 292 -18.43 -22.91 4.14
N ILE A 293 -18.93 -23.13 2.94
CA ILE A 293 -19.29 -24.47 2.40
C ILE A 293 -18.54 -24.67 1.10
N LYS A 294 -17.69 -25.71 1.00
CA LYS A 294 -17.07 -26.08 -0.28
C LYS A 294 -18.14 -26.47 -1.29
N THR A 295 -18.07 -25.89 -2.47
CA THR A 295 -18.84 -26.38 -3.61
C THR A 295 -18.21 -27.69 -4.07
N LYS A 296 -19.03 -28.65 -4.52
CA LYS A 296 -18.49 -29.82 -5.21
C LYS A 296 -17.75 -29.33 -6.45
N GLU A 297 -16.53 -29.82 -6.67
CA GLU A 297 -15.88 -29.68 -7.96
C GLU A 297 -16.86 -30.20 -9.00
N GLN A 298 -17.30 -29.33 -9.91
CA GLN A 298 -17.92 -29.81 -11.13
C GLN A 298 -16.79 -30.47 -11.90
N ASP A 299 -16.85 -31.80 -12.01
CA ASP A 299 -16.00 -32.55 -12.93
C ASP A 299 -15.99 -31.79 -14.26
N LYS A 300 -14.89 -31.16 -14.58
CA LYS A 300 -14.70 -30.60 -15.93
C LYS A 300 -14.43 -31.79 -16.82
N GLU A 301 -15.50 -32.28 -17.52
CA GLU A 301 -15.34 -33.09 -18.70
C GLU A 301 -14.60 -32.34 -19.83
#